data_9cbf49ba3b7f2ed2e08309d17ef8a2e2
#
_entry.id   9cbf49ba3b7f2ed2e08309d17ef8a2e2
#
_cell.length_a   1.000
_cell.length_b   1.000
_cell.length_c   1.000
_cell.angle_alpha   90.00
_cell.angle_beta   90.00
_cell.angle_gamma   90.00
#
_symmetry.space_group_name_H-M   'P 1'
#
loop_
_entity.id
_entity.type
_entity.pdbx_description
1 polymer ?
#
loop_
_entity_poly.entity_id
_entity_poly.type
_entity_poly.pdbx_seq_one_letter_code
_entity_poly.pdbx_strand_id
1 'polypeptide(L)'
;QGVSSAASDVYKRQIRFCGRILRQEESVAVFMETENVVLAKTYVKLIKRAFDLQVQLEIRRHGTGKYNQYFILLSERPEDMLYSEERPERQKLQQALQAICMWSAQADPRGFLKTPGSMRAYIRGAFLCTGSMSDPGKSYHFEMVCEDEQTAQILKELMAGFFVHAKVILRKQRYIVYLKDREEIIQILNVMEAHKSLMELENIRIIKDMRNLSLIHISEP
;
A
#
# COMPACT_ATOMS: atom_id res chain seq x y z
N GLN A 1 12.92 -23.72 -2.49
CA GLN A 1 11.46 -23.87 -2.52
C GLN A 1 10.86 -22.49 -2.35
N GLY A 2 10.26 -22.00 -3.44
CA GLY A 2 10.00 -20.59 -3.63
C GLY A 2 8.95 -20.03 -2.68
N VAL A 3 9.37 -19.11 -1.87
CA VAL A 3 8.48 -18.08 -1.31
C VAL A 3 7.71 -17.48 -2.48
N SER A 4 6.39 -17.50 -2.42
CA SER A 4 5.55 -16.93 -3.47
C SER A 4 6.08 -15.53 -3.80
N SER A 5 6.69 -15.35 -4.96
CA SER A 5 7.36 -14.11 -5.38
C SER A 5 6.43 -12.91 -5.26
N ALA A 6 5.13 -13.11 -5.51
CA ALA A 6 4.11 -12.09 -5.40
C ALA A 6 3.91 -11.55 -3.97
N ALA A 7 3.94 -12.41 -2.93
CA ALA A 7 3.80 -11.95 -1.54
C ALA A 7 5.02 -11.15 -1.07
N SER A 8 6.23 -11.60 -1.44
CA SER A 8 7.47 -10.88 -1.19
C SER A 8 7.47 -9.51 -1.87
N ASP A 9 6.96 -9.44 -3.07
CA ASP A 9 6.89 -8.22 -3.84
C ASP A 9 5.90 -7.20 -3.28
N VAL A 10 4.75 -7.60 -2.82
CA VAL A 10 3.78 -6.71 -2.14
C VAL A 10 4.41 -6.11 -0.88
N TYR A 11 5.07 -6.94 -0.07
CA TYR A 11 5.68 -6.49 1.19
C TYR A 11 6.80 -5.47 0.98
N LYS A 12 7.76 -5.76 0.10
CA LYS A 12 8.88 -4.87 -0.21
C LYS A 12 8.41 -3.47 -0.63
N ARG A 13 7.28 -3.39 -1.29
CA ARG A 13 6.71 -2.15 -1.82
C ARG A 13 5.93 -1.35 -0.79
N GLN A 14 5.24 -2.02 0.10
CA GLN A 14 4.58 -1.34 1.21
C GLN A 14 5.58 -0.60 2.10
N ILE A 15 6.76 -1.18 2.37
CA ILE A 15 7.80 -0.53 3.17
C ILE A 15 8.28 0.78 2.53
N ARG A 16 8.36 0.88 1.21
CA ARG A 16 8.77 2.11 0.53
C ARG A 16 7.83 3.29 0.83
N PHE A 17 6.54 3.03 1.00
CA PHE A 17 5.54 4.07 1.20
C PHE A 17 5.21 4.34 2.67
N CYS A 18 5.33 3.34 3.54
CA CYS A 18 4.93 3.44 4.96
C CYS A 18 6.05 3.10 5.94
N GLY A 19 7.17 2.56 5.49
CA GLY A 19 8.29 2.13 6.32
C GLY A 19 9.38 3.18 6.39
N ARG A 20 10.08 3.21 7.51
CA ARG A 20 11.31 3.97 7.70
C ARG A 20 12.46 3.02 7.94
N ILE A 21 13.59 3.25 7.27
CA ILE A 21 14.82 2.50 7.49
C ILE A 21 15.76 3.37 8.31
N LEU A 22 16.06 2.89 9.50
CA LEU A 22 17.03 3.51 10.39
C LEU A 22 18.35 2.75 10.23
N ARG A 23 19.41 3.47 9.91
CA ARG A 23 20.77 2.94 9.82
C ARG A 23 21.59 3.58 10.92
N GLN A 24 22.23 2.77 11.76
CA GLN A 24 23.19 3.21 12.75
C GLN A 24 24.42 2.31 12.64
N GLU A 25 25.59 2.92 12.51
CA GLU A 25 26.95 2.36 12.34
C GLU A 25 27.04 0.88 11.93
N GLU A 26 26.59 -0.07 12.74
CA GLU A 26 26.63 -1.51 12.46
C GLU A 26 25.24 -2.20 12.46
N SER A 27 24.15 -1.46 12.63
CA SER A 27 22.81 -2.05 12.73
C SER A 27 21.79 -1.37 11.81
N VAL A 28 20.91 -2.19 11.26
CA VAL A 28 19.78 -1.75 10.45
C VAL A 28 18.49 -2.10 11.15
N ALA A 29 17.59 -1.14 11.19
CA ALA A 29 16.22 -1.36 11.64
C ALA A 29 15.23 -0.89 10.57
N VAL A 30 14.19 -1.66 10.34
CA VAL A 30 13.04 -1.28 9.53
C VAL A 30 11.85 -1.10 10.45
N PHE A 31 11.35 0.11 10.44
CA PHE A 31 10.25 0.53 11.28
C PHE A 31 9.03 0.87 10.44
N MET A 32 7.88 0.43 10.90
CA MET A 32 6.62 0.75 10.26
C MET A 32 5.56 1.12 11.29
N GLU A 33 4.83 2.17 10.97
CA GLU A 33 3.80 2.74 11.81
C GLU A 33 2.50 2.93 11.02
N THR A 34 1.38 2.55 11.61
CA THR A 34 0.05 2.75 11.00
C THR A 34 -1.04 2.80 12.05
N GLU A 35 -2.08 3.59 11.80
CA GLU A 35 -3.31 3.58 12.60
C GLU A 35 -4.31 2.52 12.13
N ASN A 36 -4.07 1.93 10.97
CA ASN A 36 -4.96 0.94 10.37
C ASN A 36 -4.58 -0.48 10.82
N VAL A 37 -5.43 -1.08 11.67
CA VAL A 37 -5.23 -2.45 12.18
C VAL A 37 -5.20 -3.52 11.07
N VAL A 38 -5.95 -3.33 10.00
CA VAL A 38 -5.97 -4.29 8.88
C VAL A 38 -4.64 -4.24 8.14
N LEU A 39 -4.11 -3.04 7.92
CA LEU A 39 -2.81 -2.84 7.32
C LEU A 39 -1.70 -3.45 8.20
N ALA A 40 -1.69 -3.16 9.51
CA ALA A 40 -0.73 -3.74 10.45
C ALA A 40 -0.72 -5.28 10.41
N LYS A 41 -1.91 -5.89 10.50
CA LYS A 41 -2.04 -7.36 10.40
C LYS A 41 -1.59 -7.91 9.04
N THR A 42 -1.82 -7.17 7.97
CA THR A 42 -1.38 -7.55 6.63
C THR A 42 0.14 -7.55 6.53
N TYR A 43 0.80 -6.56 7.12
CA TYR A 43 2.26 -6.52 7.18
C TYR A 43 2.86 -7.71 7.92
N VAL A 44 2.37 -8.00 9.12
CA VAL A 44 2.84 -9.16 9.90
C VAL A 44 2.72 -10.45 9.08
N LYS A 45 1.57 -10.65 8.40
CA LYS A 45 1.35 -11.81 7.54
C LYS A 45 2.32 -11.84 6.34
N LEU A 46 2.59 -10.68 5.73
CA LEU A 46 3.49 -10.62 4.57
C LEU A 46 4.95 -10.87 4.97
N ILE A 47 5.41 -10.34 6.11
CA ILE A 47 6.73 -10.62 6.65
C ILE A 47 6.89 -12.12 6.91
N LYS A 48 5.90 -12.72 7.59
CA LYS A 48 5.91 -14.16 7.86
C LYS A 48 5.97 -14.98 6.57
N ARG A 49 5.18 -14.62 5.55
CA ARG A 49 5.17 -15.34 4.27
C ARG A 49 6.44 -15.14 3.44
N ALA A 50 7.03 -13.95 3.49
CA ALA A 50 8.17 -13.58 2.66
C ALA A 50 9.50 -14.10 3.23
N PHE A 51 9.63 -14.07 4.55
CA PHE A 51 10.91 -14.32 5.24
C PHE A 51 10.82 -15.41 6.31
N ASP A 52 9.64 -15.98 6.53
CA ASP A 52 9.38 -16.97 7.61
C ASP A 52 9.78 -16.42 8.99
N LEU A 53 9.58 -15.11 9.21
CA LEU A 53 9.84 -14.42 10.46
C LEU A 53 8.54 -14.18 11.22
N GLN A 54 8.58 -14.41 12.53
CA GLN A 54 7.53 -13.96 13.44
C GLN A 54 7.87 -12.54 13.91
N VAL A 55 6.93 -11.63 13.74
CA VAL A 55 7.10 -10.22 14.11
C VAL A 55 6.09 -9.87 15.17
N GLN A 56 6.53 -9.20 16.22
CA GLN A 56 5.62 -8.69 17.23
C GLN A 56 5.02 -7.36 16.77
N LEU A 57 3.72 -7.23 17.04
CA LEU A 57 2.96 -6.04 16.80
C LEU A 57 2.79 -5.30 18.13
N GLU A 58 3.43 -4.17 18.27
CA GLU A 58 3.25 -3.30 19.44
C GLU A 58 2.06 -2.34 19.21
N ILE A 59 1.21 -2.19 20.20
CA ILE A 59 0.06 -1.30 20.15
C ILE A 59 0.30 -0.19 21.15
N ARG A 60 0.43 1.05 20.68
CA ARG A 60 0.55 2.24 21.53
C ARG A 60 -0.75 3.04 21.48
N ARG A 61 -1.25 3.41 22.66
CA ARG A 61 -2.33 4.38 22.80
C ARG A 61 -1.73 5.76 22.99
N HIS A 62 -2.06 6.68 22.11
CA HIS A 62 -1.57 8.05 22.23
C HIS A 62 -2.52 8.85 23.14
N GLY A 63 -2.13 9.05 24.42
CA GLY A 63 -2.78 9.95 25.38
C GLY A 63 -4.32 9.82 25.43
N THR A 64 -5.01 10.93 25.19
CA THR A 64 -6.48 11.02 25.09
C THR A 64 -7.01 10.64 23.70
N GLY A 65 -6.16 10.13 22.79
CA GLY A 65 -6.49 9.82 21.42
C GLY A 65 -7.46 8.63 21.27
N LYS A 66 -8.44 8.76 20.39
CA LYS A 66 -9.43 7.73 20.07
C LYS A 66 -8.87 6.56 19.25
N TYR A 67 -7.60 6.64 18.81
CA TYR A 67 -7.02 5.70 17.85
C TYR A 67 -5.78 5.02 18.42
N ASN A 68 -5.64 3.73 18.12
CA ASN A 68 -4.44 2.95 18.43
C ASN A 68 -3.43 3.14 17.30
N GLN A 69 -2.16 3.32 17.66
CA GLN A 69 -1.04 3.23 16.72
C GLN A 69 -0.43 1.83 16.79
N TYR A 70 -0.17 1.26 15.64
CA TYR A 70 0.40 -0.07 15.48
C TYR A 70 1.82 0.08 14.97
N PHE A 71 2.77 -0.50 15.71
CA PHE A 71 4.19 -0.44 15.39
C PHE A 71 4.71 -1.83 15.08
N ILE A 72 5.46 -1.94 13.99
CA ILE A 72 6.15 -3.16 13.59
C ILE A 72 7.62 -2.79 13.42
N LEU A 73 8.49 -3.48 14.15
CA LEU A 73 9.92 -3.26 14.14
C LEU A 73 10.62 -4.55 13.69
N LEU A 74 11.53 -4.41 12.73
CA LEU A 74 12.54 -5.39 12.35
C LEU A 74 13.90 -4.78 12.67
N SER A 75 14.60 -5.28 13.68
CA SER A 75 15.87 -4.70 14.13
C SER A 75 16.89 -5.78 14.48
N GLU A 76 18.15 -5.51 14.19
CA GLU A 76 19.29 -6.37 14.59
C GLU A 76 19.83 -6.03 15.98
N ARG A 77 19.32 -4.98 16.64
CA ARG A 77 19.81 -4.59 17.96
C ARG A 77 19.38 -5.57 19.04
N PRO A 78 20.30 -5.97 19.95
CA PRO A 78 19.97 -6.88 21.06
C PRO A 78 18.85 -6.35 21.97
N GLU A 79 18.82 -5.05 22.21
CA GLU A 79 17.82 -4.36 23.04
C GLU A 79 16.43 -4.27 22.42
N ASP A 80 16.38 -4.30 21.08
CA ASP A 80 15.13 -4.31 20.29
C ASP A 80 14.71 -5.73 19.93
N MET A 81 15.55 -6.74 20.24
CA MET A 81 15.32 -8.13 19.84
C MET A 81 14.21 -8.73 20.69
N LEU A 82 13.05 -8.76 20.10
CA LEU A 82 11.92 -9.57 20.52
C LEU A 82 12.07 -11.05 20.04
N TYR A 83 13.22 -11.39 19.49
CA TYR A 83 13.52 -12.69 18.90
C TYR A 83 14.45 -13.48 19.82
N SER A 84 14.19 -14.76 19.95
CA SER A 84 15.09 -15.68 20.63
C SER A 84 16.48 -15.65 19.98
N GLU A 85 17.54 -15.81 20.78
CA GLU A 85 18.94 -15.84 20.32
C GLU A 85 19.27 -17.02 19.36
N GLU A 86 18.27 -17.73 18.88
CA GLU A 86 18.45 -18.87 18.00
C GLU A 86 19.02 -18.43 16.65
N ARG A 87 20.17 -18.98 16.30
CA ARG A 87 20.94 -18.69 15.08
C ARG A 87 20.13 -18.66 13.77
N PRO A 88 19.16 -19.58 13.51
CA PRO A 88 18.42 -19.58 12.26
C PRO A 88 17.49 -18.37 12.09
N GLU A 89 16.90 -17.85 13.16
CA GLU A 89 16.05 -16.65 13.09
C GLU A 89 16.87 -15.39 12.83
N ARG A 90 18.05 -15.27 13.40
CA ARG A 90 18.97 -14.16 13.14
C ARG A 90 19.40 -14.09 11.68
N GLN A 91 19.70 -15.23 11.06
CA GLN A 91 20.05 -15.27 9.63
C GLN A 91 18.87 -14.85 8.75
N LYS A 92 17.67 -15.32 9.05
CA LYS A 92 16.45 -14.91 8.32
C LYS A 92 16.21 -13.41 8.45
N LEU A 93 16.38 -12.85 9.65
CA LEU A 93 16.25 -11.42 9.90
C LEU A 93 17.27 -10.61 9.09
N GLN A 94 18.55 -11.01 9.09
CA GLN A 94 19.58 -10.35 8.28
C GLN A 94 19.27 -10.41 6.79
N GLN A 95 18.84 -11.55 6.28
CA GLN A 95 18.43 -11.70 4.87
C GLN A 95 17.24 -10.78 4.55
N ALA A 96 16.25 -10.70 5.45
CA ALA A 96 15.10 -9.82 5.28
C ALA A 96 15.51 -8.34 5.24
N LEU A 97 16.33 -7.91 6.20
CA LEU A 97 16.83 -6.52 6.28
C LEU A 97 17.69 -6.18 5.06
N GLN A 98 18.59 -7.06 4.62
CA GLN A 98 19.39 -6.86 3.41
C GLN A 98 18.49 -6.71 2.18
N ALA A 99 17.51 -7.61 1.99
CA ALA A 99 16.59 -7.55 0.87
C ALA A 99 15.79 -6.24 0.85
N ILE A 100 15.33 -5.77 2.01
CA ILE A 100 14.59 -4.51 2.15
C ILE A 100 15.51 -3.31 1.87
N CYS A 101 16.73 -3.30 2.41
CA CYS A 101 17.69 -2.22 2.22
C CYS A 101 18.16 -2.11 0.78
N MET A 102 18.48 -3.23 0.14
CA MET A 102 18.84 -3.25 -1.28
C MET A 102 17.72 -2.67 -2.14
N TRP A 103 16.50 -3.02 -1.83
CA TRP A 103 15.36 -2.56 -2.58
C TRP A 103 15.03 -1.07 -2.34
N SER A 104 15.16 -0.58 -1.10
CA SER A 104 14.92 0.83 -0.76
C SER A 104 16.04 1.76 -1.25
N ALA A 105 17.28 1.25 -1.39
CA ALA A 105 18.41 2.03 -1.91
C ALA A 105 18.30 2.32 -3.42
N GLN A 106 17.43 1.60 -4.14
CA GLN A 106 17.22 1.86 -5.55
C GLN A 106 16.19 2.98 -5.73
N ALA A 107 16.67 4.10 -6.25
CA ALA A 107 15.83 5.27 -6.54
C ALA A 107 14.72 4.95 -7.56
N ASP A 108 14.95 4.00 -8.48
CA ASP A 108 14.02 3.62 -9.53
C ASP A 108 13.52 2.16 -9.36
N PRO A 109 12.26 1.94 -8.98
CA PRO A 109 11.70 0.60 -8.83
C PRO A 109 11.43 -0.11 -10.16
N ARG A 110 11.50 0.57 -11.33
CA ARG A 110 11.17 -0.01 -12.64
C ARG A 110 12.02 -1.22 -12.99
N GLY A 111 13.26 -1.29 -12.48
CA GLY A 111 14.13 -2.46 -12.64
C GLY A 111 13.52 -3.78 -12.14
N PHE A 112 12.61 -3.72 -11.16
CA PHE A 112 11.92 -4.88 -10.56
C PHE A 112 10.48 -5.04 -11.02
N LEU A 113 9.89 -3.99 -11.60
CA LEU A 113 8.50 -3.97 -12.03
C LEU A 113 8.32 -4.54 -13.45
N LYS A 114 8.90 -5.72 -13.69
CA LYS A 114 8.95 -6.33 -15.02
C LYS A 114 7.70 -7.13 -15.39
N THR A 115 6.90 -7.51 -14.42
CA THR A 115 5.70 -8.32 -14.68
C THR A 115 4.42 -7.56 -14.31
N PRO A 116 3.29 -7.84 -14.98
CA PRO A 116 2.01 -7.24 -14.61
C PRO A 116 1.64 -7.47 -13.14
N GLY A 117 1.93 -8.66 -12.60
CA GLY A 117 1.72 -8.98 -11.18
C GLY A 117 2.54 -8.11 -10.25
N SER A 118 3.81 -7.82 -10.62
CA SER A 118 4.67 -6.96 -9.85
C SER A 118 4.21 -5.49 -9.91
N MET A 119 3.73 -5.01 -11.04
CA MET A 119 3.18 -3.67 -11.19
C MET A 119 1.90 -3.49 -10.37
N ARG A 120 0.96 -4.45 -10.45
CA ARG A 120 -0.28 -4.46 -9.63
C ARG A 120 0.02 -4.44 -8.14
N ALA A 121 0.98 -5.24 -7.69
CA ALA A 121 1.40 -5.28 -6.30
C ALA A 121 2.00 -3.94 -5.84
N TYR A 122 2.74 -3.24 -6.70
CA TYR A 122 3.29 -1.91 -6.40
C TYR A 122 2.18 -0.87 -6.23
N ILE A 123 1.24 -0.80 -7.16
CA ILE A 123 0.09 0.12 -7.11
C ILE A 123 -0.74 -0.17 -5.85
N ARG A 124 -1.03 -1.44 -5.55
CA ARG A 124 -1.76 -1.85 -4.34
C ARG A 124 -1.04 -1.43 -3.07
N GLY A 125 0.28 -1.66 -3.00
CA GLY A 125 1.11 -1.25 -1.86
C GLY A 125 1.11 0.26 -1.65
N ALA A 126 1.24 1.04 -2.71
CA ALA A 126 1.17 2.49 -2.66
C ALA A 126 -0.20 2.96 -2.15
N PHE A 127 -1.28 2.43 -2.69
CA PHE A 127 -2.64 2.80 -2.26
C PHE A 127 -2.92 2.44 -0.80
N LEU A 128 -2.52 1.26 -0.34
CA LEU A 128 -2.71 0.86 1.05
C LEU A 128 -2.01 1.78 2.05
N CYS A 129 -0.95 2.44 1.65
CA CYS A 129 -0.16 3.31 2.50
C CYS A 129 -0.55 4.78 2.43
N THR A 130 -0.79 5.28 1.23
CA THR A 130 -0.92 6.71 0.98
C THR A 130 -2.20 7.06 0.22
N GLY A 131 -2.99 6.04 -0.12
CA GLY A 131 -4.19 6.20 -0.91
C GLY A 131 -5.42 6.53 -0.08
N SER A 132 -6.31 7.26 -0.69
CA SER A 132 -7.68 7.47 -0.20
C SER A 132 -8.67 7.46 -1.35
N MET A 133 -9.89 7.07 -1.04
CA MET A 133 -11.00 7.10 -1.97
C MET A 133 -12.23 7.67 -1.28
N SER A 134 -12.92 8.60 -1.95
CA SER A 134 -14.17 9.14 -1.44
C SER A 134 -15.29 8.12 -1.46
N ASP A 135 -16.31 8.36 -0.63
CA ASP A 135 -17.56 7.57 -0.66
C ASP A 135 -18.20 7.69 -2.06
N PRO A 136 -18.34 6.57 -2.80
CA PRO A 136 -18.91 6.57 -4.16
C PRO A 136 -20.36 7.08 -4.20
N GLY A 137 -21.06 7.05 -3.07
CA GLY A 137 -22.38 7.66 -2.91
C GLY A 137 -22.38 9.18 -3.10
N LYS A 138 -21.28 9.84 -2.75
CA LYS A 138 -21.12 11.31 -2.77
C LYS A 138 -20.33 11.80 -3.97
N SER A 139 -19.18 11.23 -4.23
CA SER A 139 -18.29 11.65 -5.32
C SER A 139 -17.38 10.52 -5.77
N TYR A 140 -16.86 10.64 -6.99
CA TYR A 140 -15.82 9.77 -7.51
C TYR A 140 -14.47 10.47 -7.40
N HIS A 141 -13.69 10.09 -6.41
CA HIS A 141 -12.36 10.63 -6.22
C HIS A 141 -11.45 9.57 -5.61
N PHE A 142 -10.36 9.32 -6.27
CA PHE A 142 -9.29 8.41 -5.86
C PHE A 142 -7.99 9.19 -5.87
N GLU A 143 -7.19 9.09 -4.82
CA GLU A 143 -5.90 9.76 -4.76
C GLU A 143 -4.85 8.94 -4.02
N MET A 144 -3.59 9.14 -4.38
CA MET A 144 -2.40 8.64 -3.66
C MET A 144 -1.44 9.81 -3.46
N VAL A 145 -0.96 9.99 -2.23
CA VAL A 145 -0.02 11.06 -1.87
C VAL A 145 1.40 10.55 -1.95
N CYS A 146 2.26 11.23 -2.72
CA CYS A 146 3.67 10.93 -2.89
C CYS A 146 4.53 12.04 -2.30
N GLU A 147 5.68 11.70 -1.74
CA GLU A 147 6.61 12.67 -1.17
C GLU A 147 7.43 13.37 -2.25
N ASP A 148 7.74 12.67 -3.34
CA ASP A 148 8.55 13.16 -4.45
C ASP A 148 7.85 12.97 -5.81
N GLU A 149 8.28 13.78 -6.78
CA GLU A 149 7.75 13.78 -8.15
C GLU A 149 8.03 12.48 -8.89
N GLN A 150 9.22 11.92 -8.70
CA GLN A 150 9.64 10.70 -9.38
C GLN A 150 8.71 9.54 -9.02
N THR A 151 8.39 9.37 -7.74
CA THR A 151 7.44 8.34 -7.28
C THR A 151 6.04 8.55 -7.87
N ALA A 152 5.57 9.80 -7.96
CA ALA A 152 4.28 10.12 -8.55
C ALA A 152 4.25 9.81 -10.07
N GLN A 153 5.31 10.12 -10.80
CA GLN A 153 5.40 9.82 -12.23
C GLN A 153 5.48 8.31 -12.48
N ILE A 154 6.24 7.57 -11.68
CA ILE A 154 6.29 6.11 -11.77
C ILE A 154 4.91 5.50 -11.56
N LEU A 155 4.16 5.93 -10.54
CA LEU A 155 2.79 5.44 -10.32
C LEU A 155 1.88 5.76 -11.49
N LYS A 156 1.94 6.98 -12.03
CA LYS A 156 1.18 7.38 -13.22
C LYS A 156 1.50 6.50 -14.43
N GLU A 157 2.78 6.24 -14.71
CA GLU A 157 3.22 5.38 -15.80
C GLU A 157 2.74 3.93 -15.62
N LEU A 158 2.84 3.39 -14.40
CA LEU A 158 2.37 2.04 -14.09
C LEU A 158 0.84 1.91 -14.26
N MET A 159 0.08 2.93 -13.84
CA MET A 159 -1.36 2.96 -14.02
C MET A 159 -1.73 3.05 -15.50
N ALA A 160 -1.00 3.86 -16.29
CA ALA A 160 -1.19 3.96 -17.73
C ALA A 160 -0.96 2.62 -18.46
N GLY A 161 -0.03 1.80 -18.00
CA GLY A 161 0.17 0.44 -18.47
C GLY A 161 -1.05 -0.49 -18.30
N PHE A 162 -2.01 -0.11 -17.47
CA PHE A 162 -3.30 -0.77 -17.28
C PHE A 162 -4.48 0.06 -17.84
N PHE A 163 -4.23 0.99 -18.74
CA PHE A 163 -5.21 1.88 -19.35
C PHE A 163 -5.93 2.80 -18.36
N VAL A 164 -5.25 3.20 -17.29
CA VAL A 164 -5.73 4.17 -16.28
C VAL A 164 -4.90 5.44 -16.37
N HIS A 165 -5.51 6.57 -16.76
CA HIS A 165 -4.82 7.82 -17.08
C HIS A 165 -4.86 8.79 -15.89
N ALA A 166 -4.15 8.47 -14.83
CA ALA A 166 -4.05 9.31 -13.65
C ALA A 166 -3.40 10.66 -13.93
N LYS A 167 -3.85 11.68 -13.20
CA LYS A 167 -3.28 13.03 -13.22
C LYS A 167 -2.40 13.22 -12.00
N VAL A 168 -1.37 14.07 -12.15
CA VAL A 168 -0.44 14.44 -11.06
C VAL A 168 -0.54 15.94 -10.82
N ILE A 169 -0.69 16.33 -9.57
CA ILE A 169 -0.66 17.74 -9.15
C ILE A 169 0.25 17.90 -7.94
N LEU A 170 0.88 19.06 -7.82
CA LEU A 170 1.59 19.47 -6.61
C LEU A 170 0.64 20.23 -5.68
N ARG A 171 0.44 19.75 -4.45
CA ARG A 171 -0.40 20.37 -3.44
C ARG A 171 0.30 20.33 -2.07
N LYS A 172 0.49 21.46 -1.43
CA LYS A 172 1.15 21.59 -0.11
C LYS A 172 2.48 20.82 -0.04
N GLN A 173 3.34 21.02 -1.05
CA GLN A 173 4.67 20.38 -1.18
C GLN A 173 4.64 18.84 -1.31
N ARG A 174 3.48 18.25 -1.65
CA ARG A 174 3.34 16.82 -1.93
C ARG A 174 2.74 16.61 -3.32
N TYR A 175 3.15 15.55 -3.97
CA TYR A 175 2.62 15.16 -5.28
C TYR A 175 1.44 14.24 -5.08
N ILE A 176 0.33 14.55 -5.73
CA ILE A 176 -0.92 13.78 -5.63
C ILE A 176 -1.21 13.16 -6.99
N VAL A 177 -1.23 11.83 -7.04
CA VAL A 177 -1.70 11.06 -8.18
C VAL A 177 -3.18 10.81 -7.98
N TYR A 178 -4.05 11.25 -8.90
CA TYR A 178 -5.49 11.18 -8.68
C TYR A 178 -6.29 10.81 -9.94
N LEU A 179 -7.49 10.27 -9.68
CA LEU A 179 -8.53 9.98 -10.65
C LEU A 179 -9.84 10.61 -10.20
N LYS A 180 -10.63 11.07 -11.16
CA LYS A 180 -12.01 11.58 -10.95
C LYS A 180 -13.02 10.89 -11.84
N ASP A 181 -12.56 10.22 -12.87
CA ASP A 181 -13.41 9.45 -13.76
C ASP A 181 -13.82 8.13 -13.10
N ARG A 182 -15.11 7.82 -13.19
CA ARG A 182 -15.68 6.63 -12.58
C ARG A 182 -15.11 5.34 -13.17
N GLU A 183 -15.03 5.27 -14.50
CA GLU A 183 -14.59 4.06 -15.19
C GLU A 183 -13.09 3.79 -14.91
N GLU A 184 -12.28 4.84 -14.81
CA GLU A 184 -10.88 4.73 -14.42
C GLU A 184 -10.72 4.26 -12.96
N ILE A 185 -11.61 4.71 -12.05
CA ILE A 185 -11.63 4.23 -10.66
C ILE A 185 -12.04 2.76 -10.58
N ILE A 186 -13.04 2.32 -11.33
CA ILE A 186 -13.41 0.91 -11.46
C ILE A 186 -12.23 0.10 -11.97
N GLN A 187 -11.57 0.57 -13.03
CA GLN A 187 -10.42 -0.10 -13.61
C GLN A 187 -9.26 -0.23 -12.62
N ILE A 188 -8.91 0.82 -11.87
CA ILE A 188 -7.81 0.73 -10.91
C ILE A 188 -8.15 -0.17 -9.72
N LEU A 189 -9.39 -0.23 -9.26
CA LEU A 189 -9.83 -1.18 -8.23
C LEU A 189 -9.69 -2.63 -8.72
N ASN A 190 -10.01 -2.88 -9.98
CA ASN A 190 -9.81 -4.19 -10.62
C ASN A 190 -8.31 -4.53 -10.72
N VAL A 191 -7.48 -3.59 -11.16
CA VAL A 191 -6.01 -3.75 -11.20
C VAL A 191 -5.45 -4.09 -9.81
N MET A 192 -5.96 -3.46 -8.76
CA MET A 192 -5.56 -3.73 -7.37
C MET A 192 -6.19 -5.00 -6.79
N GLU A 193 -7.07 -5.68 -7.52
CA GLU A 193 -7.83 -6.86 -7.07
C GLU A 193 -8.69 -6.55 -5.82
N ALA A 194 -9.22 -5.33 -5.75
CA ALA A 194 -10.07 -4.86 -4.65
C ALA A 194 -11.54 -5.25 -4.91
N HIS A 195 -11.82 -6.52 -5.11
CA HIS A 195 -13.12 -7.04 -5.60
C HIS A 195 -14.30 -6.62 -4.73
N LYS A 196 -14.14 -6.57 -3.40
CA LYS A 196 -15.22 -6.15 -2.50
C LYS A 196 -15.60 -4.68 -2.74
N SER A 197 -14.63 -3.80 -2.76
CA SER A 197 -14.85 -2.36 -3.03
C SER A 197 -15.38 -2.12 -4.43
N LEU A 198 -14.94 -2.93 -5.40
CA LEU A 198 -15.46 -2.89 -6.76
C LEU A 198 -16.94 -3.24 -6.81
N MET A 199 -17.36 -4.32 -6.14
CA MET A 199 -18.77 -4.73 -6.07
C MET A 199 -19.65 -3.67 -5.37
N GLU A 200 -19.17 -3.08 -4.28
CA GLU A 200 -19.86 -1.99 -3.58
C GLU A 200 -20.08 -0.78 -4.49
N LEU A 201 -19.05 -0.39 -5.26
CA LEU A 201 -19.11 0.72 -6.20
C LEU A 201 -20.09 0.44 -7.35
N GLU A 202 -20.09 -0.76 -7.92
CA GLU A 202 -21.03 -1.17 -8.97
C GLU A 202 -22.49 -1.21 -8.47
N ASN A 203 -22.73 -1.69 -7.26
CA ASN A 203 -24.07 -1.67 -6.66
C ASN A 203 -24.59 -0.22 -6.48
N ILE A 204 -23.74 0.70 -6.03
CA ILE A 204 -24.12 2.13 -5.91
C ILE A 204 -24.44 2.72 -7.28
N ARG A 205 -23.68 2.34 -8.30
CA ARG A 205 -23.93 2.73 -9.69
C ARG A 205 -25.31 2.31 -10.15
N ILE A 206 -25.66 1.04 -10.01
CA ILE A 206 -26.97 0.49 -10.42
C ILE A 206 -28.10 1.25 -9.73
N ILE A 207 -27.99 1.51 -8.43
CA ILE A 207 -29.01 2.25 -7.66
C ILE A 207 -29.16 3.69 -8.19
N LYS A 208 -28.06 4.38 -8.52
CA LYS A 208 -28.12 5.73 -9.08
C LYS A 208 -28.76 5.75 -10.47
N ASP A 209 -28.40 4.80 -11.32
CA ASP A 209 -28.94 4.70 -12.68
C ASP A 209 -30.44 4.38 -12.64
N MET A 210 -30.89 3.50 -11.74
CA MET A 210 -32.32 3.21 -11.53
C MET A 210 -33.08 4.46 -11.04
N ARG A 211 -32.53 5.24 -10.12
CA ARG A 211 -33.16 6.49 -9.66
C ARG A 211 -33.27 7.52 -10.76
N ASN A 212 -32.25 7.69 -11.58
CA ASN A 212 -32.27 8.61 -12.72
C ASN A 212 -33.31 8.21 -13.75
N LEU A 213 -33.43 6.92 -14.07
CA LEU A 213 -34.48 6.41 -14.98
C LEU A 213 -35.89 6.65 -14.42
N SER A 214 -36.10 6.45 -13.11
CA SER A 214 -37.41 6.70 -12.49
C SER A 214 -37.80 8.19 -12.51
N LEU A 215 -36.85 9.09 -12.40
CA LEU A 215 -37.08 10.55 -12.48
C LEU A 215 -37.43 11.00 -13.89
N ILE A 216 -36.91 10.36 -14.93
CA ILE A 216 -37.24 10.68 -16.33
C ILE A 216 -38.70 10.27 -16.63
N HIS A 217 -39.16 9.15 -16.11
CA HIS A 217 -40.56 8.69 -16.31
C HIS A 217 -41.62 9.55 -15.58
N ILE A 218 -41.25 10.29 -14.56
CA ILE A 218 -42.16 11.17 -13.82
C ILE A 218 -42.30 12.56 -14.48
N SER A 219 -41.37 12.93 -15.37
CA SER A 219 -41.34 14.24 -16.05
C SER A 219 -41.93 14.27 -17.46
N GLU A 220 -42.48 13.18 -17.96
CA GLU A 220 -43.26 13.18 -19.22
C GLU A 220 -44.72 13.49 -18.89
N PRO A 221 -45.28 14.57 -19.47
CA PRO A 221 -46.70 14.94 -19.30
C PRO A 221 -47.64 13.98 -20.05
#